data_b6d8e142d82fdcd48fc90aa85b3db262
#
_entry.id   b6d8e142d82fdcd48fc90aa85b3db262
#
_cell.length_a   1.000
_cell.length_b   1.000
_cell.length_c   1.000
_cell.angle_alpha   90.00
_cell.angle_beta   90.00
_cell.angle_gamma   90.00
#
_symmetry.space_group_name_H-M   'P 1'
#
loop_
_entity.id
_entity.type
_entity.pdbx_description
1 polymer ?
#
loop_
_entity_poly.entity_id
_entity_poly.type
_entity_poly.pdbx_seq_one_letter_code
_entity_poly.pdbx_strand_id
1 'polypeptide(L)'
;RYNISSNQNIQAWNITDPYKVIPLKINKEDESIYYFISDNIRFRNKIIFDIGSLKYPVYQASIKNTDILDHNNPELLIITTDEFLSYANTIKELRENNDYMSVKIVNVSEIFNQFSSGNQDVSSIRNYIKYIYYASQNNLKYVLLFGDCSYDYKDRIPNNTNIVPIYQSYNSSNNIYSFSSDDYFGFLDSDEGSWVESISGDHDLEVSIGRIPAKNALDADAYVKKLIRYSDKKNLLGDWKKNIYLVAD
;
A
#
# COMPACT_ATOMS: atom_id res chain seq x y z
N ARG A 1 27.03 -27.49 20.14
CA ARG A 1 26.31 -27.33 21.41
C ARG A 1 26.18 -25.80 21.65
N TYR A 2 24.98 -25.35 22.05
CA TYR A 2 24.69 -23.98 22.43
C TYR A 2 24.30 -23.97 23.91
N ASN A 3 25.01 -23.22 24.74
CA ASN A 3 24.73 -23.06 26.16
C ASN A 3 23.97 -21.77 26.39
N ILE A 4 22.98 -21.84 27.29
CA ILE A 4 22.10 -20.72 27.61
C ILE A 4 22.01 -20.64 29.12
N SER A 5 22.24 -19.46 29.68
CA SER A 5 22.02 -19.18 31.10
C SER A 5 20.63 -18.51 31.27
N SER A 6 19.77 -19.14 32.06
CA SER A 6 18.45 -18.63 32.35
C SER A 6 17.91 -19.21 33.65
N ASN A 7 17.24 -18.36 34.44
CA ASN A 7 16.49 -18.79 35.62
C ASN A 7 15.01 -19.10 35.30
N GLN A 8 14.64 -19.07 34.02
CA GLN A 8 13.29 -19.22 33.54
C GLN A 8 13.14 -20.52 32.74
N ASN A 9 11.89 -20.93 32.53
CA ASN A 9 11.60 -22.11 31.70
C ASN A 9 11.67 -21.74 30.24
N ILE A 10 12.78 -22.07 29.58
CA ILE A 10 13.05 -21.66 28.21
C ILE A 10 12.69 -22.75 27.20
N GLN A 11 12.32 -22.33 26.00
CA GLN A 11 12.25 -23.16 24.81
C GLN A 11 13.17 -22.61 23.71
N ALA A 12 13.56 -23.50 22.80
CA ALA A 12 14.29 -23.14 21.60
C ALA A 12 13.63 -23.76 20.37
N TRP A 13 13.46 -22.95 19.34
CA TRP A 13 12.88 -23.38 18.07
C TRP A 13 13.79 -23.01 16.91
N ASN A 14 13.88 -23.90 15.91
CA ASN A 14 14.43 -23.56 14.62
C ASN A 14 13.31 -22.92 13.77
N ILE A 15 13.51 -21.66 13.41
CA ILE A 15 12.58 -20.82 12.63
C ILE A 15 13.16 -20.45 11.28
N THR A 16 14.09 -21.24 10.75
CA THR A 16 14.69 -21.01 9.43
C THR A 16 13.64 -20.99 8.33
N ASP A 17 12.66 -21.88 8.43
CA ASP A 17 11.43 -21.82 7.68
C ASP A 17 10.30 -21.38 8.65
N PRO A 18 9.78 -20.16 8.53
CA PRO A 18 8.73 -19.66 9.42
C PRO A 18 7.41 -20.42 9.30
N TYR A 19 7.18 -21.11 8.18
CA TYR A 19 5.99 -21.95 7.97
C TYR A 19 6.17 -23.37 8.49
N LYS A 20 7.40 -23.78 8.81
CA LYS A 20 7.75 -25.10 9.33
C LYS A 20 8.68 -25.00 10.53
N VAL A 21 8.15 -24.49 11.61
CA VAL A 21 8.89 -24.33 12.87
C VAL A 21 9.18 -25.72 13.50
N ILE A 22 10.42 -25.94 13.90
CA ILE A 22 10.86 -27.20 14.51
C ILE A 22 11.34 -26.95 15.95
N PRO A 23 10.66 -27.48 16.97
CA PRO A 23 11.12 -27.40 18.34
C PRO A 23 12.48 -28.12 18.50
N LEU A 24 13.39 -27.50 19.23
CA LEU A 24 14.68 -28.08 19.56
C LEU A 24 14.63 -28.69 20.98
N LYS A 25 15.19 -29.86 21.13
CA LYS A 25 15.28 -30.49 22.45
C LYS A 25 16.27 -29.72 23.33
N ILE A 26 15.76 -29.14 24.41
CA ILE A 26 16.56 -28.48 25.45
C ILE A 26 16.88 -29.49 26.54
N ASN A 27 18.11 -29.50 26.95
CA ASN A 27 18.59 -30.28 28.11
C ASN A 27 19.00 -29.28 29.20
N LYS A 28 18.72 -29.61 30.42
CA LYS A 28 19.13 -28.84 31.59
C LYS A 28 20.40 -29.46 32.16
N GLU A 29 21.45 -28.67 32.34
CA GLU A 29 22.74 -29.12 32.88
C GLU A 29 22.88 -28.78 34.37
N ASP A 30 22.34 -27.59 34.77
CA ASP A 30 22.33 -27.12 36.15
C ASP A 30 21.06 -26.27 36.38
N GLU A 31 20.86 -25.73 37.58
CA GLU A 31 19.66 -24.93 37.91
C GLU A 31 19.38 -23.80 36.95
N SER A 32 20.41 -23.16 36.42
CA SER A 32 20.36 -22.03 35.52
C SER A 32 21.00 -22.22 34.15
N ILE A 33 21.51 -23.43 33.87
CA ILE A 33 22.23 -23.72 32.62
C ILE A 33 21.44 -24.73 31.78
N TYR A 34 21.09 -24.29 30.59
CA TYR A 34 20.43 -25.11 29.58
C TYR A 34 21.32 -25.25 28.36
N TYR A 35 21.18 -26.32 27.62
CA TYR A 35 21.83 -26.48 26.33
C TYR A 35 20.97 -27.21 25.32
N PHE A 36 21.22 -26.95 24.05
CA PHE A 36 20.71 -27.74 22.95
C PHE A 36 21.83 -28.04 21.95
N ILE A 37 21.65 -29.13 21.21
CA ILE A 37 22.55 -29.53 20.14
C ILE A 37 21.87 -29.26 18.83
N SER A 38 22.52 -28.54 17.94
CA SER A 38 22.09 -28.31 16.58
C SER A 38 23.29 -28.39 15.65
N ASP A 39 23.04 -28.79 14.43
CA ASP A 39 24.04 -28.74 13.37
C ASP A 39 24.51 -27.28 13.14
N ASN A 40 25.78 -27.17 12.77
CA ASN A 40 26.44 -25.88 12.58
C ASN A 40 26.32 -25.41 11.13
N ILE A 41 25.17 -25.67 10.48
CA ILE A 41 24.91 -25.18 9.12
C ILE A 41 24.70 -23.67 9.19
N ARG A 42 25.53 -22.93 8.46
CA ARG A 42 25.38 -21.49 8.31
C ARG A 42 23.96 -21.13 7.80
N PHE A 43 23.40 -20.03 8.29
CA PHE A 43 22.07 -19.49 7.89
C PHE A 43 20.84 -20.22 8.47
N ARG A 44 20.94 -20.86 9.63
CA ARG A 44 19.76 -21.33 10.37
C ARG A 44 19.37 -20.36 11.47
N ASN A 45 18.16 -19.82 11.37
CA ASN A 45 17.60 -18.95 12.39
C ASN A 45 17.01 -19.78 13.53
N LYS A 46 17.40 -19.42 14.76
CA LYS A 46 16.89 -20.06 15.98
C LYS A 46 16.38 -18.98 16.90
N ILE A 47 15.26 -19.23 17.54
CA ILE A 47 14.71 -18.37 18.59
C ILE A 47 14.76 -19.12 19.92
N ILE A 48 15.13 -18.42 20.97
CA ILE A 48 15.09 -18.89 22.35
C ILE A 48 14.19 -17.94 23.11
N PHE A 49 13.24 -18.47 23.85
CA PHE A 49 12.26 -17.66 24.56
C PHE A 49 11.82 -18.32 25.85
N ASP A 50 11.39 -17.51 26.80
CA ASP A 50 10.72 -17.98 28.01
C ASP A 50 9.23 -18.17 27.72
N ILE A 51 8.70 -19.31 28.14
CA ILE A 51 7.26 -19.62 27.98
C ILE A 51 6.39 -18.59 28.71
N GLY A 52 6.84 -18.09 29.86
CA GLY A 52 6.14 -17.06 30.62
C GLY A 52 6.09 -15.68 29.96
N SER A 53 6.95 -15.44 28.95
CA SER A 53 7.03 -14.17 28.21
C SER A 53 6.20 -14.16 26.92
N LEU A 54 5.50 -15.25 26.61
CA LEU A 54 4.68 -15.34 25.40
C LEU A 54 3.56 -14.30 25.42
N LYS A 55 3.45 -13.57 24.31
CA LYS A 55 2.33 -12.67 24.09
C LYS A 55 1.20 -13.43 23.42
N TYR A 56 -0.01 -13.21 23.89
CA TYR A 56 -1.20 -13.74 23.27
C TYR A 56 -1.80 -12.70 22.34
N PRO A 57 -2.27 -13.10 21.14
CA PRO A 57 -2.97 -12.19 20.28
C PRO A 57 -4.26 -11.73 20.95
N VAL A 58 -4.53 -10.44 20.89
CA VAL A 58 -5.78 -9.85 21.37
C VAL A 58 -6.72 -9.71 20.19
N TYR A 59 -7.91 -10.29 20.29
CA TYR A 59 -8.94 -10.11 19.27
C TYR A 59 -9.31 -8.64 19.18
N GLN A 60 -9.20 -8.06 17.98
CA GLN A 60 -9.54 -6.66 17.74
C GLN A 60 -10.94 -6.53 17.14
N ALA A 61 -11.19 -7.18 16.02
CA ALA A 61 -12.44 -7.11 15.28
C ALA A 61 -12.55 -8.24 14.25
N SER A 62 -13.77 -8.48 13.80
CA SER A 62 -14.00 -9.27 12.58
C SER A 62 -13.91 -8.36 11.37
N ILE A 63 -13.16 -8.79 10.35
CA ILE A 63 -13.09 -8.11 9.07
C ILE A 63 -14.09 -8.79 8.13
N LYS A 64 -14.93 -7.98 7.47
CA LYS A 64 -15.80 -8.49 6.42
C LYS A 64 -14.93 -8.95 5.25
N ASN A 65 -15.13 -10.17 4.81
CA ASN A 65 -14.49 -10.65 3.61
C ASN A 65 -15.16 -10.00 2.39
N THR A 66 -14.42 -9.19 1.65
CA THR A 66 -14.87 -8.52 0.43
C THR A 66 -14.10 -9.08 -0.75
N ASP A 67 -14.78 -9.27 -1.87
CA ASP A 67 -14.16 -9.69 -3.12
C ASP A 67 -13.86 -8.44 -3.96
N ILE A 68 -12.63 -7.97 -3.90
CA ILE A 68 -12.15 -6.85 -4.73
C ILE A 68 -11.56 -7.31 -6.07
N LEU A 69 -11.45 -8.63 -6.28
CA LEU A 69 -10.86 -9.20 -7.48
C LEU A 69 -11.82 -9.19 -8.68
N ASP A 70 -13.11 -8.98 -8.43
CA ASP A 70 -14.05 -8.70 -9.51
C ASP A 70 -13.63 -7.44 -10.28
N HIS A 71 -13.25 -7.61 -11.52
CA HIS A 71 -12.61 -6.55 -12.30
C HIS A 71 -13.58 -5.74 -13.17
N ASN A 72 -14.78 -6.23 -13.51
CA ASN A 72 -15.81 -5.49 -14.26
C ASN A 72 -15.32 -4.58 -15.40
N ASN A 73 -14.13 -4.80 -15.92
CA ASN A 73 -13.45 -4.07 -16.98
C ASN A 73 -13.49 -2.53 -16.83
N PRO A 74 -13.04 -1.95 -15.72
CA PRO A 74 -13.10 -0.50 -15.54
C PRO A 74 -12.10 0.22 -16.46
N GLU A 75 -12.50 1.41 -16.95
CA GLU A 75 -11.58 2.38 -17.54
C GLU A 75 -10.96 3.30 -16.49
N LEU A 76 -11.69 3.58 -15.41
CA LEU A 76 -11.23 4.39 -14.28
C LEU A 76 -11.36 3.58 -12.99
N LEU A 77 -10.26 3.48 -12.24
CA LEU A 77 -10.22 2.94 -10.89
C LEU A 77 -10.06 4.09 -9.89
N ILE A 78 -10.97 4.20 -8.92
CA ILE A 78 -10.86 5.15 -7.81
C ILE A 78 -10.50 4.38 -6.55
N ILE A 79 -9.35 4.70 -5.95
CA ILE A 79 -8.88 4.14 -4.68
C ILE A 79 -9.08 5.18 -3.59
N THR A 80 -9.84 4.85 -2.55
CA THR A 80 -10.21 5.78 -1.50
C THR A 80 -10.45 5.08 -0.16
N THR A 81 -11.02 5.77 0.81
CA THR A 81 -11.45 5.25 2.11
C THR A 81 -12.97 5.34 2.28
N ASP A 82 -13.51 4.70 3.32
CA ASP A 82 -14.95 4.79 3.64
C ASP A 82 -15.40 6.23 3.89
N GLU A 83 -14.55 7.07 4.48
CA GLU A 83 -14.84 8.48 4.73
C GLU A 83 -15.17 9.25 3.45
N PHE A 84 -14.49 8.93 2.35
CA PHE A 84 -14.66 9.65 1.08
C PHE A 84 -15.52 8.89 0.08
N LEU A 85 -16.10 7.76 0.45
CA LEU A 85 -16.84 6.89 -0.46
C LEU A 85 -18.03 7.63 -1.15
N SER A 86 -18.77 8.47 -0.42
CA SER A 86 -19.89 9.25 -0.99
C SER A 86 -19.40 10.23 -2.06
N TYR A 87 -18.28 10.87 -1.83
CA TYR A 87 -17.65 11.78 -2.77
C TYR A 87 -17.08 11.05 -4.00
N ALA A 88 -16.49 9.89 -3.79
CA ALA A 88 -16.02 9.03 -4.87
C ALA A 88 -17.17 8.55 -5.76
N ASN A 89 -18.32 8.20 -5.18
CA ASN A 89 -19.53 7.87 -5.94
C ASN A 89 -20.02 9.05 -6.80
N THR A 90 -19.96 10.26 -6.29
CA THR A 90 -20.30 11.46 -7.08
C THR A 90 -19.35 11.64 -8.27
N ILE A 91 -18.05 11.38 -8.10
CA ILE A 91 -17.08 11.40 -9.21
C ILE A 91 -17.39 10.29 -10.21
N LYS A 92 -17.70 9.08 -9.72
CA LYS A 92 -18.09 7.94 -10.55
C LYS A 92 -19.29 8.32 -11.43
N GLU A 93 -20.39 8.76 -10.84
CA GLU A 93 -21.59 9.18 -11.58
C GLU A 93 -21.28 10.28 -12.62
N LEU A 94 -20.44 11.25 -12.27
CA LEU A 94 -20.01 12.29 -13.17
C LEU A 94 -19.30 11.72 -14.41
N ARG A 95 -18.37 10.76 -14.21
CA ARG A 95 -17.58 10.15 -15.28
C ARG A 95 -18.43 9.20 -16.13
N GLU A 96 -19.28 8.41 -15.49
CA GLU A 96 -20.20 7.51 -16.20
C GLU A 96 -21.19 8.28 -17.08
N ASN A 97 -21.77 9.39 -16.57
CA ASN A 97 -22.76 10.15 -17.30
C ASN A 97 -22.19 11.09 -18.38
N ASN A 98 -21.02 11.71 -18.12
CA ASN A 98 -20.48 12.73 -19.03
C ASN A 98 -19.48 12.16 -20.02
N ASP A 99 -18.69 11.17 -19.60
CA ASP A 99 -17.57 10.63 -20.37
C ASP A 99 -17.82 9.18 -20.79
N TYR A 100 -18.93 8.58 -20.36
CA TYR A 100 -19.31 7.17 -20.62
C TYR A 100 -18.26 6.13 -20.19
N MET A 101 -17.47 6.48 -19.17
CA MET A 101 -16.44 5.61 -18.63
C MET A 101 -17.04 4.53 -17.72
N SER A 102 -16.48 3.34 -17.75
CA SER A 102 -16.75 2.35 -16.70
C SER A 102 -15.86 2.64 -15.48
N VAL A 103 -16.47 2.79 -14.29
CA VAL A 103 -15.77 3.21 -13.08
C VAL A 103 -15.90 2.19 -11.96
N LYS A 104 -14.78 1.75 -11.41
CA LYS A 104 -14.70 0.94 -10.20
C LYS A 104 -14.17 1.79 -9.04
N ILE A 105 -14.79 1.65 -7.87
CA ILE A 105 -14.30 2.23 -6.60
C ILE A 105 -13.86 1.08 -5.70
N VAL A 106 -12.75 1.26 -5.01
CA VAL A 106 -12.24 0.30 -4.01
C VAL A 106 -11.73 1.04 -2.78
N ASN A 107 -11.95 0.44 -1.61
CA ASN A 107 -11.38 0.93 -0.37
C ASN A 107 -9.93 0.46 -0.25
N VAL A 108 -9.02 1.39 0.07
CA VAL A 108 -7.59 1.08 0.21
C VAL A 108 -7.32 0.04 1.30
N SER A 109 -8.14 -0.01 2.36
CA SER A 109 -8.02 -1.02 3.42
C SER A 109 -8.33 -2.44 2.92
N GLU A 110 -9.25 -2.58 1.96
CA GLU A 110 -9.55 -3.87 1.32
C GLU A 110 -8.38 -4.35 0.46
N ILE A 111 -7.69 -3.41 -0.21
CA ILE A 111 -6.45 -3.72 -0.94
C ILE A 111 -5.39 -4.23 0.04
N PHE A 112 -5.18 -3.55 1.17
CA PHE A 112 -4.23 -4.01 2.18
C PHE A 112 -4.58 -5.39 2.73
N ASN A 113 -5.85 -5.65 3.00
CA ASN A 113 -6.31 -6.96 3.49
C ASN A 113 -5.99 -8.08 2.48
N GLN A 114 -6.24 -7.84 1.19
CA GLN A 114 -6.12 -8.85 0.15
C GLN A 114 -4.67 -9.04 -0.33
N PHE A 115 -3.87 -7.97 -0.44
CA PHE A 115 -2.56 -7.97 -1.09
C PHE A 115 -1.37 -7.86 -0.14
N SER A 116 -1.59 -7.48 1.12
CA SER A 116 -0.52 -7.31 2.12
C SER A 116 -0.88 -7.79 3.53
N SER A 117 -1.85 -8.71 3.64
CA SER A 117 -2.28 -9.29 4.92
C SER A 117 -2.68 -8.23 5.97
N GLY A 118 -3.30 -7.14 5.53
CA GLY A 118 -3.74 -6.03 6.37
C GLY A 118 -2.67 -4.97 6.68
N ASN A 119 -1.44 -5.15 6.19
CA ASN A 119 -0.41 -4.14 6.38
C ASN A 119 -0.54 -3.02 5.36
N GLN A 120 -0.36 -1.78 5.80
CA GLN A 120 -0.25 -0.63 4.91
C GLN A 120 1.05 -0.74 4.10
N ASP A 121 0.91 -1.09 2.82
CA ASP A 121 2.02 -1.31 1.91
C ASP A 121 1.71 -0.73 0.54
N VAL A 122 2.53 0.21 0.08
CA VAL A 122 2.37 0.85 -1.24
C VAL A 122 2.47 -0.15 -2.39
N SER A 123 3.24 -1.22 -2.23
CA SER A 123 3.36 -2.25 -3.25
C SER A 123 2.06 -3.04 -3.43
N SER A 124 1.24 -3.15 -2.39
CA SER A 124 -0.08 -3.78 -2.50
C SER A 124 -1.04 -2.99 -3.37
N ILE A 125 -1.00 -1.65 -3.30
CA ILE A 125 -1.79 -0.77 -4.16
C ILE A 125 -1.37 -0.95 -5.63
N ARG A 126 -0.06 -0.90 -5.90
CA ARG A 126 0.47 -1.14 -7.24
C ARG A 126 0.09 -2.53 -7.78
N ASN A 127 0.24 -3.57 -6.96
CA ASN A 127 -0.09 -4.94 -7.35
C ASN A 127 -1.59 -5.12 -7.63
N TYR A 128 -2.45 -4.43 -6.90
CA TYR A 128 -3.88 -4.41 -7.18
C TYR A 128 -4.20 -3.71 -8.50
N ILE A 129 -3.61 -2.53 -8.76
CA ILE A 129 -3.76 -1.82 -10.03
C ILE A 129 -3.29 -2.70 -11.20
N LYS A 130 -2.11 -3.33 -11.06
CA LYS A 130 -1.58 -4.29 -12.01
C LYS A 130 -2.54 -5.45 -12.28
N TYR A 131 -3.11 -6.02 -11.22
CA TYR A 131 -4.11 -7.08 -11.34
C TYR A 131 -5.32 -6.61 -12.15
N ILE A 132 -5.92 -5.47 -11.82
CA ILE A 132 -7.08 -4.92 -12.53
C ILE A 132 -6.73 -4.63 -14.00
N TYR A 133 -5.56 -4.04 -14.28
CA TYR A 133 -5.11 -3.74 -15.63
C TYR A 133 -5.07 -4.98 -16.52
N TYR A 134 -4.38 -6.02 -16.08
CA TYR A 134 -4.29 -7.25 -16.86
C TYR A 134 -5.62 -8.05 -16.91
N ALA A 135 -6.36 -8.10 -15.80
CA ALA A 135 -7.63 -8.80 -15.74
C ALA A 135 -8.71 -8.12 -16.62
N SER A 136 -8.64 -6.80 -16.80
CA SER A 136 -9.52 -6.05 -17.72
C SER A 136 -9.01 -6.00 -19.16
N GLN A 137 -8.04 -6.83 -19.52
CA GLN A 137 -7.45 -6.86 -20.87
C GLN A 137 -6.92 -5.47 -21.30
N ASN A 138 -6.25 -4.78 -20.39
CA ASN A 138 -5.68 -3.43 -20.57
C ASN A 138 -6.75 -2.35 -20.84
N ASN A 139 -7.98 -2.55 -20.39
CA ASN A 139 -9.03 -1.53 -20.51
C ASN A 139 -8.87 -0.40 -19.48
N LEU A 140 -8.19 -0.66 -18.36
CA LEU A 140 -7.88 0.35 -17.34
C LEU A 140 -6.95 1.40 -17.92
N LYS A 141 -7.39 2.68 -17.93
CA LYS A 141 -6.62 3.81 -18.47
C LYS A 141 -6.22 4.80 -17.39
N TYR A 142 -7.07 4.92 -16.37
CA TYR A 142 -6.93 5.96 -15.35
C TYR A 142 -7.05 5.39 -13.96
N VAL A 143 -6.23 5.89 -13.05
CA VAL A 143 -6.33 5.62 -11.61
C VAL A 143 -6.40 6.94 -10.87
N LEU A 144 -7.40 7.08 -10.02
CA LEU A 144 -7.56 8.22 -9.12
C LEU A 144 -7.30 7.77 -7.68
N LEU A 145 -6.26 8.31 -7.08
CA LEU A 145 -5.96 8.18 -5.65
C LEU A 145 -6.70 9.29 -4.91
N PHE A 146 -7.79 8.97 -4.24
CA PHE A 146 -8.63 9.96 -3.57
C PHE A 146 -8.40 9.93 -2.07
N GLY A 147 -7.52 10.78 -1.62
CA GLY A 147 -7.05 10.96 -0.25
C GLY A 147 -5.65 11.56 -0.22
N ASP A 148 -5.38 12.33 0.83
CA ASP A 148 -4.06 12.90 1.07
C ASP A 148 -3.02 11.81 1.35
N CYS A 149 -1.76 12.16 1.20
CA CYS A 149 -0.63 11.27 1.46
C CYS A 149 0.46 11.99 2.25
N SER A 150 1.30 11.22 2.90
CA SER A 150 2.41 11.75 3.67
C SER A 150 3.68 10.93 3.44
N TYR A 151 4.83 11.61 3.49
CA TYR A 151 6.12 10.93 3.58
C TYR A 151 6.30 10.20 4.93
N ASP A 152 5.54 10.59 5.96
CA ASP A 152 5.52 9.91 7.25
C ASP A 152 4.49 8.76 7.25
N TYR A 153 4.82 7.69 6.56
CA TYR A 153 3.98 6.50 6.48
C TYR A 153 3.82 5.74 7.82
N LYS A 154 4.63 6.10 8.83
CA LYS A 154 4.56 5.50 10.18
C LYS A 154 3.79 6.35 11.19
N ASP A 155 3.17 7.44 10.73
CA ASP A 155 2.36 8.33 11.55
C ASP A 155 3.07 8.82 12.83
N ARG A 156 4.32 9.30 12.68
CA ARG A 156 5.15 9.81 13.77
C ARG A 156 4.98 11.30 14.02
N ILE A 157 4.48 12.01 13.01
CA ILE A 157 4.28 13.45 13.04
C ILE A 157 2.85 13.75 13.52
N PRO A 158 2.66 14.63 14.50
CA PRO A 158 1.33 15.05 14.93
C PRO A 158 0.50 15.62 13.76
N ASN A 159 -0.78 15.28 13.69
CA ASN A 159 -1.72 15.69 12.63
C ASN A 159 -1.32 15.21 11.23
N ASN A 160 -0.60 14.11 11.14
CA ASN A 160 -0.29 13.49 9.87
C ASN A 160 -1.57 13.00 9.17
N THR A 161 -1.63 13.15 7.85
CA THR A 161 -2.73 12.66 7.01
C THR A 161 -2.18 11.76 5.93
N ASN A 162 -2.16 10.46 6.19
CA ASN A 162 -1.70 9.45 5.22
C ASN A 162 -2.85 8.51 4.88
N ILE A 163 -3.82 9.03 4.14
CA ILE A 163 -5.11 8.38 3.83
C ILE A 163 -4.95 7.34 2.72
N VAL A 164 -4.35 7.74 1.60
CA VAL A 164 -3.94 6.84 0.53
C VAL A 164 -2.43 7.00 0.35
N PRO A 165 -1.62 6.03 0.80
CA PRO A 165 -0.17 6.18 0.84
C PRO A 165 0.46 6.48 -0.52
N ILE A 166 1.65 7.09 -0.47
CA ILE A 166 2.47 7.43 -1.63
C ILE A 166 3.78 6.66 -1.60
N TYR A 167 4.32 6.31 -2.76
CA TYR A 167 5.66 5.77 -2.86
C TYR A 167 6.71 6.81 -2.46
N GLN A 168 7.75 6.33 -1.79
CA GLN A 168 8.92 7.13 -1.43
C GLN A 168 10.18 6.44 -1.91
N SER A 169 11.12 7.24 -2.40
CA SER A 169 12.40 6.75 -2.86
C SER A 169 13.17 6.04 -1.73
N TYR A 170 13.95 5.03 -2.10
CA TYR A 170 14.75 4.25 -1.16
C TYR A 170 15.73 5.11 -0.34
N ASN A 171 16.32 6.11 -0.98
CA ASN A 171 17.34 6.95 -0.37
C ASN A 171 16.76 8.20 0.32
N SER A 172 15.90 7.99 1.30
CA SER A 172 15.18 9.06 2.02
C SER A 172 16.06 9.98 2.87
N SER A 173 17.34 9.67 3.07
CA SER A 173 18.29 10.50 3.82
C SER A 173 19.02 11.54 2.96
N ASN A 174 18.90 11.46 1.66
CA ASN A 174 19.54 12.39 0.72
C ASN A 174 18.54 13.41 0.20
N ASN A 175 18.68 14.68 0.58
CA ASN A 175 17.74 15.74 0.21
C ASN A 175 17.65 16.02 -1.30
N ILE A 176 18.63 15.58 -2.09
CA ILE A 176 18.64 15.77 -3.55
C ILE A 176 17.92 14.62 -4.26
N TYR A 177 18.13 13.40 -3.78
CA TYR A 177 17.60 12.16 -4.40
C TYR A 177 16.37 11.59 -3.67
N SER A 178 15.90 12.27 -2.63
CA SER A 178 14.68 11.89 -1.91
C SER A 178 13.46 12.51 -2.58
N PHE A 179 12.54 11.68 -3.01
CA PHE A 179 11.30 12.12 -3.63
C PHE A 179 10.13 11.21 -3.28
N SER A 180 8.93 11.74 -3.41
CA SER A 180 7.67 10.99 -3.35
C SER A 180 7.01 11.08 -4.71
N SER A 181 6.43 9.98 -5.21
CA SER A 181 5.73 10.00 -6.50
C SER A 181 4.58 9.00 -6.54
N ASP A 182 3.50 9.43 -7.19
CA ASP A 182 2.37 8.56 -7.51
C ASP A 182 2.61 7.76 -8.80
N ASP A 183 3.55 8.13 -9.64
CA ASP A 183 3.86 7.42 -10.90
C ASP A 183 4.23 5.96 -10.65
N TYR A 184 4.82 5.65 -9.49
CA TYR A 184 5.10 4.28 -9.06
C TYR A 184 3.93 3.32 -9.24
N PHE A 185 2.71 3.82 -9.07
CA PHE A 185 1.50 3.01 -9.20
C PHE A 185 1.11 2.76 -10.66
N GLY A 186 1.72 3.46 -11.59
CA GLY A 186 1.47 3.32 -13.02
C GLY A 186 2.48 2.46 -13.76
N PHE A 187 3.63 2.15 -13.15
CA PHE A 187 4.64 1.24 -13.71
C PHE A 187 4.22 -0.21 -13.45
N LEU A 188 3.64 -0.87 -14.46
CA LEU A 188 2.99 -2.15 -14.25
C LEU A 188 3.72 -3.34 -14.90
N ASP A 189 4.78 -3.13 -15.64
CA ASP A 189 5.53 -4.19 -16.27
C ASP A 189 6.24 -5.12 -15.27
N SER A 190 6.63 -6.30 -15.72
CA SER A 190 7.13 -7.36 -14.84
C SER A 190 8.53 -7.09 -14.29
N ASP A 191 9.33 -6.30 -14.98
CA ASP A 191 10.69 -5.88 -14.61
C ASP A 191 10.73 -4.53 -13.90
N GLU A 192 9.58 -3.94 -13.66
CA GLU A 192 9.39 -2.72 -12.88
C GLU A 192 8.93 -3.00 -11.45
N GLY A 193 8.86 -1.96 -10.63
CA GLY A 193 8.33 -2.05 -9.24
C GLY A 193 9.37 -1.95 -8.15
N SER A 194 10.65 -1.97 -8.48
CA SER A 194 11.68 -1.36 -7.66
C SER A 194 12.11 -0.10 -8.39
N TRP A 195 11.49 1.00 -8.07
CA TRP A 195 11.92 2.29 -8.59
C TRP A 195 13.24 2.69 -7.91
N VAL A 196 14.22 1.92 -8.17
CA VAL A 196 15.61 2.35 -8.07
C VAL A 196 15.86 3.04 -9.41
N GLU A 197 16.58 4.09 -9.43
CA GLU A 197 17.13 4.77 -10.62
C GLU A 197 17.91 3.77 -11.51
N SER A 198 17.38 2.60 -11.69
CA SER A 198 17.96 1.52 -12.42
C SER A 198 17.30 1.45 -13.78
N ILE A 199 18.14 1.28 -14.73
CA ILE A 199 18.01 1.08 -16.15
C ILE A 199 17.20 -0.17 -16.57
N SER A 200 16.43 -0.81 -15.71
CA SER A 200 15.55 -1.91 -16.06
C SER A 200 14.11 -1.43 -16.19
N GLY A 201 13.45 -1.83 -17.26
CA GLY A 201 12.13 -1.36 -17.65
C GLY A 201 12.19 -0.19 -18.63
N ASP A 202 11.10 0.10 -19.29
CA ASP A 202 11.01 1.22 -20.23
C ASP A 202 10.57 2.52 -19.53
N HIS A 203 10.08 2.42 -18.28
CA HIS A 203 9.57 3.51 -17.46
C HIS A 203 8.38 4.25 -18.08
N ASP A 204 7.64 3.60 -18.97
CA ASP A 204 6.38 4.10 -19.48
C ASP A 204 5.26 3.81 -18.47
N LEU A 205 4.27 4.68 -18.42
CA LEU A 205 3.10 4.50 -17.56
C LEU A 205 2.01 3.74 -18.33
N GLU A 206 1.68 2.51 -17.92
CA GLU A 206 0.58 1.73 -18.51
C GLU A 206 -0.77 2.36 -18.21
N VAL A 207 -0.86 3.13 -17.12
CA VAL A 207 -2.08 3.84 -16.72
C VAL A 207 -1.74 5.25 -16.23
N SER A 208 -2.60 6.21 -16.53
CA SER A 208 -2.44 7.57 -16.02
C SER A 208 -2.87 7.65 -14.55
N ILE A 209 -1.99 8.18 -13.71
CA ILE A 209 -2.26 8.32 -12.27
C ILE A 209 -2.58 9.78 -11.95
N GLY A 210 -3.60 9.99 -11.12
CA GLY A 210 -3.93 11.30 -10.56
C GLY A 210 -4.33 11.19 -9.10
N ARG A 211 -4.11 12.27 -8.33
CA ARG A 211 -4.48 12.33 -6.91
C ARG A 211 -5.37 13.52 -6.61
N ILE A 212 -6.38 13.30 -5.77
CA ILE A 212 -7.10 14.35 -5.05
C ILE A 212 -6.62 14.31 -3.60
N PRO A 213 -5.78 15.26 -3.14
CA PRO A 213 -5.17 15.23 -1.81
C PRO A 213 -6.15 15.81 -0.76
N ALA A 214 -7.29 15.17 -0.59
CA ALA A 214 -8.26 15.54 0.44
C ALA A 214 -7.83 14.99 1.80
N LYS A 215 -7.79 15.85 2.82
CA LYS A 215 -7.41 15.51 4.21
C LYS A 215 -8.60 15.18 5.09
N ASN A 216 -9.77 15.64 4.69
CA ASN A 216 -11.03 15.51 5.43
C ASN A 216 -12.23 15.68 4.50
N ALA A 217 -13.42 15.49 5.01
CA ALA A 217 -14.67 15.59 4.26
C ALA A 217 -14.91 16.98 3.63
N LEU A 218 -14.45 18.07 4.27
CA LEU A 218 -14.60 19.42 3.72
C LEU A 218 -13.73 19.61 2.47
N ASP A 219 -12.50 19.12 2.50
CA ASP A 219 -11.61 19.16 1.35
C ASP A 219 -12.19 18.30 0.22
N ALA A 220 -12.66 17.08 0.52
CA ALA A 220 -13.26 16.19 -0.45
C ALA A 220 -14.46 16.84 -1.14
N ASP A 221 -15.37 17.47 -0.39
CA ASP A 221 -16.51 18.22 -0.90
C ASP A 221 -16.09 19.37 -1.84
N ALA A 222 -15.09 20.15 -1.41
CA ALA A 222 -14.57 21.28 -2.19
C ALA A 222 -13.97 20.82 -3.54
N TYR A 223 -13.18 19.74 -3.52
CA TYR A 223 -12.62 19.17 -4.76
C TYR A 223 -13.69 18.62 -5.69
N VAL A 224 -14.68 17.90 -5.17
CA VAL A 224 -15.77 17.33 -5.99
C VAL A 224 -16.63 18.46 -6.59
N LYS A 225 -17.00 19.47 -5.81
CA LYS A 225 -17.72 20.64 -6.33
C LYS A 225 -16.93 21.37 -7.42
N LYS A 226 -15.62 21.54 -7.25
CA LYS A 226 -14.75 22.12 -8.26
C LYS A 226 -14.73 21.27 -9.53
N LEU A 227 -14.64 19.95 -9.40
CA LEU A 227 -14.66 19.02 -10.53
C LEU A 227 -15.97 19.08 -11.31
N ILE A 228 -17.12 19.05 -10.61
CA ILE A 228 -18.45 19.19 -11.22
C ILE A 228 -18.54 20.50 -11.98
N ARG A 229 -18.18 21.62 -11.33
CA ARG A 229 -18.21 22.95 -11.96
C ARG A 229 -17.30 23.02 -13.18
N TYR A 230 -16.13 22.38 -13.13
CA TYR A 230 -15.21 22.32 -14.26
C TYR A 230 -15.75 21.48 -15.42
N SER A 231 -16.51 20.44 -15.13
CA SER A 231 -17.10 19.55 -16.14
C SER A 231 -18.40 20.10 -16.76
N ASP A 232 -19.00 21.13 -16.17
CA ASP A 232 -20.19 21.77 -16.73
C ASP A 232 -19.85 22.58 -18.00
N LYS A 233 -20.38 22.12 -19.15
CA LYS A 233 -20.14 22.72 -20.46
C LYS A 233 -20.52 24.20 -20.51
N LYS A 234 -21.52 24.66 -19.73
CA LYS A 234 -21.93 26.07 -19.65
C LYS A 234 -20.86 26.94 -18.98
N ASN A 235 -20.08 26.37 -18.07
CA ASN A 235 -18.98 27.07 -17.38
C ASN A 235 -17.65 26.97 -18.13
N LEU A 236 -17.62 26.31 -19.28
CA LEU A 236 -16.43 26.07 -20.06
C LEU A 236 -15.97 27.20 -20.99
N LEU A 237 -16.79 28.28 -21.08
CA LEU A 237 -16.51 29.41 -21.97
C LEU A 237 -15.44 30.32 -21.33
N GLY A 238 -14.26 30.36 -21.93
CA GLY A 238 -13.16 31.23 -21.51
C GLY A 238 -11.82 30.86 -22.18
N ASP A 239 -11.12 31.89 -22.67
CA ASP A 239 -9.85 31.70 -23.39
C ASP A 239 -8.73 31.13 -22.52
N TRP A 240 -8.88 31.22 -21.19
CA TRP A 240 -7.92 30.65 -20.23
C TRP A 240 -7.70 29.13 -20.39
N LYS A 241 -8.67 28.40 -20.92
CA LYS A 241 -8.55 26.96 -21.20
C LYS A 241 -7.69 26.62 -22.40
N LYS A 242 -7.37 27.60 -23.22
CA LYS A 242 -6.51 27.43 -24.39
C LYS A 242 -5.03 27.74 -24.10
N ASN A 243 -4.77 28.29 -22.92
CA ASN A 243 -3.41 28.71 -22.54
C ASN A 243 -2.72 27.61 -21.75
N ILE A 244 -1.50 27.28 -22.17
CA ILE A 244 -0.58 26.43 -21.43
C ILE A 244 0.51 27.35 -20.89
N TYR A 245 0.69 27.35 -19.57
CA TYR A 245 1.74 28.08 -18.90
C TYR A 245 2.82 27.07 -18.48
N LEU A 246 4.02 27.23 -19.04
CA LEU A 246 5.18 26.43 -18.66
C LEU A 246 6.01 27.27 -17.70
N VAL A 247 6.27 26.72 -16.53
CA VAL A 247 7.18 27.29 -15.55
C VAL A 247 8.36 26.34 -15.43
N ALA A 248 9.55 26.85 -15.69
CA ALA A 248 10.79 26.07 -15.56
C ALA A 248 11.75 26.86 -14.69
N ASP A 249 12.56 26.14 -13.89
CA ASP A 249 13.66 26.67 -13.07
C ASP A 249 14.99 26.46 -13.78
#